data_577cee0d8dc8d674c7f1d231b92677ae
#
_entry.id   577cee0d8dc8d674c7f1d231b92677ae
#
_cell.length_a   1.000
_cell.length_b   1.000
_cell.length_c   1.000
_cell.angle_alpha   90.00
_cell.angle_beta   90.00
_cell.angle_gamma   90.00
#
_symmetry.space_group_name_H-M   'P 1'
#
loop_
_entity.id
_entity.type
_entity.pdbx_description
1 polymer ?
#
loop_
_entity_poly.entity_id
_entity_poly.type
_entity_poly.pdbx_seq_one_letter_code
_entity_poly.pdbx_strand_id
1 'polypeptide(L)'
;MSQSSELIQSAQRTLRLELEAVEGLLARIDANFVKACELILASKGRVVVVGMGKSGHIGNKIAATLASTGTPSFFVHPAEASHGDMGMITRDDVILALSNSGSTAEIVTLLPLIKRLGIQLISLTGNPDSPLAQAAEVNLDARVEQEACPLNLAPTSSTTAALVLGDALAIALLEARGFSAEDFAFSHPGGALGRRLLLKVENVMHSGDELPQVQRGTLLKEALLEMSRKGLGMTVVVERDGTLAGVFTDGDLRRSLDRNIDVHTTLIDDVMTVHGKTARAEMLAAEALKIMEDHKIGALVVVDQDDRPSGALNMHDLLRAGVM
;
A
#
# COMPACT_ATOMS: atom_id res chain seq x y z
N MET A 1 43.38 4.93 -26.23
CA MET A 1 42.44 4.12 -25.39
C MET A 1 41.49 3.44 -26.34
N SER A 2 41.02 2.22 -26.04
CA SER A 2 40.01 1.58 -26.90
C SER A 2 38.65 2.30 -26.75
N GLN A 3 37.83 2.35 -27.77
CA GLN A 3 36.48 2.92 -27.71
C GLN A 3 35.66 2.38 -26.52
N SER A 4 35.83 1.10 -26.21
CA SER A 4 35.21 0.47 -25.02
C SER A 4 35.63 1.13 -23.70
N SER A 5 36.92 1.50 -23.54
CA SER A 5 37.43 2.18 -22.37
C SER A 5 36.85 3.59 -22.23
N GLU A 6 36.65 4.30 -23.30
CA GLU A 6 36.08 5.66 -23.34
C GLU A 6 34.59 5.64 -22.94
N LEU A 7 33.82 4.66 -23.41
CA LEU A 7 32.42 4.48 -23.00
C LEU A 7 32.27 4.20 -21.50
N ILE A 8 33.11 3.33 -20.95
CA ILE A 8 33.11 3.03 -19.50
C ILE A 8 33.46 4.29 -18.70
N GLN A 9 34.51 5.04 -19.10
CA GLN A 9 34.89 6.27 -18.42
C GLN A 9 33.78 7.33 -18.47
N SER A 10 33.09 7.46 -19.61
CA SER A 10 31.95 8.36 -19.78
C SER A 10 30.82 8.03 -18.83
N ALA A 11 30.42 6.74 -18.75
CA ALA A 11 29.38 6.28 -17.82
C ALA A 11 29.76 6.53 -16.36
N GLN A 12 31.01 6.19 -15.98
CA GLN A 12 31.49 6.42 -14.61
C GLN A 12 31.54 7.90 -14.23
N ARG A 13 31.89 8.77 -15.15
CA ARG A 13 31.87 10.23 -14.95
C ARG A 13 30.44 10.71 -14.72
N THR A 14 29.51 10.29 -15.56
CA THR A 14 28.08 10.64 -15.42
C THR A 14 27.56 10.26 -14.03
N LEU A 15 27.77 9.01 -13.61
CA LEU A 15 27.34 8.53 -12.30
C LEU A 15 27.93 9.34 -11.13
N ARG A 16 29.23 9.72 -11.24
CA ARG A 16 29.87 10.55 -10.19
C ARG A 16 29.23 11.93 -10.10
N LEU A 17 29.02 12.60 -11.23
CA LEU A 17 28.40 13.93 -11.26
C LEU A 17 26.98 13.93 -10.71
N GLU A 18 26.19 12.91 -11.04
CA GLU A 18 24.84 12.77 -10.48
C GLU A 18 24.87 12.43 -8.97
N LEU A 19 25.83 11.62 -8.53
CA LEU A 19 26.02 11.32 -7.09
C LEU A 19 26.39 12.60 -6.32
N GLU A 20 27.34 13.40 -6.81
CA GLU A 20 27.72 14.70 -6.24
C GLU A 20 26.53 15.66 -6.16
N ALA A 21 25.68 15.69 -7.20
CA ALA A 21 24.47 16.50 -7.22
C ALA A 21 23.47 16.11 -6.12
N VAL A 22 23.27 14.80 -5.92
CA VAL A 22 22.42 14.25 -4.85
C VAL A 22 23.00 14.50 -3.48
N GLU A 23 24.30 14.27 -3.29
CA GLU A 23 25.00 14.50 -2.03
C GLU A 23 24.92 15.99 -1.61
N GLY A 24 25.01 16.90 -2.58
CA GLY A 24 24.83 18.33 -2.36
C GLY A 24 23.45 18.73 -1.81
N LEU A 25 22.41 17.90 -1.96
CA LEU A 25 21.10 18.16 -1.39
C LEU A 25 21.09 18.07 0.14
N LEU A 26 21.92 17.22 0.74
CA LEU A 26 21.93 17.02 2.19
C LEU A 26 22.10 18.31 2.98
N ALA A 27 22.98 19.21 2.53
CA ALA A 27 23.22 20.50 3.17
C ALA A 27 22.08 21.53 2.94
N ARG A 28 21.10 21.21 2.08
CA ARG A 28 19.98 22.08 1.71
C ARG A 28 18.65 21.60 2.28
N ILE A 29 18.63 20.47 2.99
CA ILE A 29 17.49 20.04 3.78
C ILE A 29 17.46 20.89 5.06
N ASP A 30 16.69 21.94 5.04
CA ASP A 30 16.66 22.98 6.06
C ASP A 30 15.23 23.32 6.51
N ALA A 31 15.05 24.47 7.15
CA ALA A 31 13.74 24.95 7.60
C ALA A 31 12.74 25.13 6.44
N ASN A 32 13.19 25.36 5.20
CA ASN A 32 12.29 25.45 4.05
C ASN A 32 11.70 24.09 3.70
N PHE A 33 12.49 23.01 3.82
CA PHE A 33 11.98 21.67 3.64
C PHE A 33 10.90 21.34 4.68
N VAL A 34 11.12 21.67 5.94
CA VAL A 34 10.12 21.50 7.02
C VAL A 34 8.86 22.29 6.70
N LYS A 35 9.00 23.57 6.32
CA LYS A 35 7.86 24.43 5.96
C LYS A 35 7.08 23.88 4.76
N ALA A 36 7.75 23.32 3.74
CA ALA A 36 7.08 22.67 2.62
C ALA A 36 6.23 21.47 3.08
N CYS A 37 6.77 20.63 3.97
CA CYS A 37 6.02 19.52 4.57
C CYS A 37 4.79 20.04 5.35
N GLU A 38 4.97 21.05 6.20
CA GLU A 38 3.90 21.64 7.00
C GLU A 38 2.78 22.22 6.13
N LEU A 39 3.10 22.94 5.05
CA LEU A 39 2.12 23.47 4.09
C LEU A 39 1.27 22.33 3.48
N ILE A 40 1.92 21.23 3.08
CA ILE A 40 1.21 20.08 2.50
C ILE A 40 0.38 19.35 3.54
N LEU A 41 0.89 19.18 4.76
CA LEU A 41 0.17 18.50 5.85
C LEU A 41 -1.06 19.30 6.32
N ALA A 42 -0.98 20.63 6.31
CA ALA A 42 -2.08 21.52 6.69
C ALA A 42 -3.13 21.70 5.59
N SER A 43 -2.81 21.36 4.34
CA SER A 43 -3.72 21.46 3.22
C SER A 43 -4.90 20.50 3.35
N LYS A 44 -6.09 20.97 2.95
CA LYS A 44 -7.32 20.16 2.85
C LYS A 44 -7.51 19.57 1.45
N GLY A 45 -6.73 20.05 0.48
CA GLY A 45 -6.77 19.64 -0.92
C GLY A 45 -5.68 18.64 -1.26
N ARG A 46 -5.22 18.72 -2.50
CA ARG A 46 -4.25 17.81 -3.12
C ARG A 46 -2.95 18.55 -3.40
N VAL A 47 -1.86 17.82 -3.59
CA VAL A 47 -0.63 18.38 -4.15
C VAL A 47 -0.72 18.32 -5.67
N VAL A 48 -0.76 19.48 -6.31
CA VAL A 48 -0.76 19.61 -7.78
C VAL A 48 0.67 19.85 -8.24
N VAL A 49 1.26 18.86 -8.88
CA VAL A 49 2.63 18.97 -9.37
C VAL A 49 2.64 19.52 -10.78
N VAL A 50 3.47 20.55 -11.01
CA VAL A 50 3.55 21.26 -12.30
C VAL A 50 5.00 21.28 -12.77
N GLY A 51 5.25 20.98 -14.04
CA GLY A 51 6.60 21.01 -14.63
C GLY A 51 6.57 20.87 -16.14
N MET A 52 7.59 21.42 -16.83
CA MET A 52 7.70 21.42 -18.27
C MET A 52 8.84 20.50 -18.74
N GLY A 53 8.66 19.80 -19.87
CA GLY A 53 9.68 18.96 -20.49
C GLY A 53 10.21 17.87 -19.55
N LYS A 54 11.53 17.80 -19.35
CA LYS A 54 12.16 16.81 -18.45
C LYS A 54 11.69 17.00 -17.00
N SER A 55 11.56 18.23 -16.52
CA SER A 55 10.98 18.51 -15.20
C SER A 55 9.53 18.07 -15.10
N GLY A 56 8.76 18.08 -16.19
CA GLY A 56 7.40 17.54 -16.23
C GLY A 56 7.36 16.03 -16.05
N HIS A 57 8.26 15.29 -16.71
CA HIS A 57 8.36 13.82 -16.51
C HIS A 57 8.72 13.47 -15.06
N ILE A 58 9.67 14.19 -14.47
CA ILE A 58 10.03 14.03 -13.05
C ILE A 58 8.86 14.42 -12.15
N GLY A 59 8.18 15.55 -12.43
CA GLY A 59 7.01 16.00 -11.69
C GLY A 59 5.87 14.98 -11.69
N ASN A 60 5.61 14.36 -12.84
CA ASN A 60 4.61 13.30 -12.94
C ASN A 60 4.97 12.08 -12.05
N LYS A 61 6.27 11.68 -12.03
CA LYS A 61 6.75 10.62 -11.11
C LYS A 61 6.58 11.04 -9.65
N ILE A 62 6.91 12.25 -9.28
CA ILE A 62 6.74 12.77 -7.91
C ILE A 62 5.27 12.76 -7.51
N ALA A 63 4.37 13.22 -8.39
CA ALA A 63 2.92 13.17 -8.15
C ALA A 63 2.43 11.74 -7.89
N ALA A 64 2.88 10.79 -8.72
CA ALA A 64 2.54 9.37 -8.54
C ALA A 64 3.09 8.80 -7.23
N THR A 65 4.31 9.17 -6.83
CA THR A 65 4.90 8.76 -5.55
C THR A 65 4.11 9.32 -4.38
N LEU A 66 3.81 10.62 -4.36
CA LEU A 66 2.98 11.26 -3.33
C LEU A 66 1.63 10.55 -3.18
N ALA A 67 0.92 10.32 -4.29
CA ALA A 67 -0.37 9.65 -4.30
C ALA A 67 -0.29 8.22 -3.73
N SER A 68 0.75 7.47 -4.10
CA SER A 68 0.95 6.09 -3.64
C SER A 68 1.45 5.99 -2.19
N THR A 69 1.91 7.09 -1.61
CA THR A 69 2.43 7.17 -0.23
C THR A 69 1.51 7.99 0.70
N GLY A 70 0.22 8.12 0.35
CA GLY A 70 -0.80 8.68 1.23
C GLY A 70 -0.97 10.20 1.17
N THR A 71 -0.32 10.89 0.23
CA THR A 71 -0.57 12.31 -0.05
C THR A 71 -1.30 12.44 -1.37
N PRO A 72 -2.60 12.77 -1.40
CA PRO A 72 -3.36 12.92 -2.64
C PRO A 72 -2.68 13.92 -3.58
N SER A 73 -2.35 13.48 -4.79
CA SER A 73 -1.58 14.28 -5.74
C SER A 73 -1.91 13.92 -7.18
N PHE A 74 -1.72 14.87 -8.09
CA PHE A 74 -1.78 14.66 -9.53
C PHE A 74 -0.87 15.66 -10.25
N PHE A 75 -0.54 15.35 -11.49
CA PHE A 75 0.30 16.19 -12.33
C PHE A 75 -0.54 17.00 -13.30
N VAL A 76 -0.19 18.29 -13.49
CA VAL A 76 -0.77 19.17 -14.50
C VAL A 76 0.34 19.73 -15.38
N HIS A 77 0.22 19.58 -16.68
CA HIS A 77 1.15 20.19 -17.61
C HIS A 77 0.89 21.69 -17.73
N PRO A 78 1.91 22.59 -17.56
CA PRO A 78 1.68 24.02 -17.51
C PRO A 78 1.07 24.61 -18.79
N ALA A 79 1.33 24.04 -19.95
CA ALA A 79 0.68 24.44 -21.19
C ALA A 79 -0.83 24.13 -21.17
N GLU A 80 -1.23 22.94 -20.70
CA GLU A 80 -2.65 22.58 -20.56
C GLU A 80 -3.34 23.42 -19.48
N ALA A 81 -2.61 23.72 -18.39
CA ALA A 81 -3.10 24.64 -17.34
C ALA A 81 -3.49 26.01 -17.92
N SER A 82 -2.69 26.55 -18.83
CA SER A 82 -2.99 27.84 -19.48
C SER A 82 -4.16 27.77 -20.47
N HIS A 83 -4.57 26.58 -20.88
CA HIS A 83 -5.68 26.34 -21.81
C HIS A 83 -6.96 25.76 -21.18
N GLY A 84 -7.03 25.70 -19.83
CA GLY A 84 -8.27 25.32 -19.15
C GLY A 84 -8.08 24.42 -17.91
N ASP A 85 -6.99 23.63 -17.84
CA ASP A 85 -6.77 22.68 -16.75
C ASP A 85 -6.51 23.34 -15.38
N MET A 86 -6.27 24.66 -15.34
CA MET A 86 -6.34 25.42 -14.09
C MET A 86 -7.68 25.28 -13.38
N GLY A 87 -8.76 24.96 -14.10
CA GLY A 87 -10.07 24.68 -13.52
C GLY A 87 -10.13 23.43 -12.63
N MET A 88 -9.12 22.55 -12.72
CA MET A 88 -9.00 21.37 -11.84
C MET A 88 -8.38 21.71 -10.47
N ILE A 89 -7.78 22.89 -10.33
CA ILE A 89 -7.03 23.31 -9.15
C ILE A 89 -7.90 24.22 -8.29
N THR A 90 -7.98 23.93 -7.01
CA THR A 90 -8.79 24.67 -6.05
C THR A 90 -7.93 25.44 -5.05
N ARG A 91 -8.53 26.36 -4.31
CA ARG A 91 -7.85 27.11 -3.24
C ARG A 91 -7.33 26.24 -2.10
N ASP A 92 -7.88 25.04 -1.96
CA ASP A 92 -7.51 24.10 -0.91
C ASP A 92 -6.30 23.23 -1.30
N ASP A 93 -5.90 23.27 -2.58
CA ASP A 93 -4.75 22.54 -3.10
C ASP A 93 -3.43 23.28 -2.81
N VAL A 94 -2.32 22.55 -2.88
CA VAL A 94 -0.95 23.09 -2.85
C VAL A 94 -0.29 22.79 -4.19
N ILE A 95 0.30 23.81 -4.83
CA ILE A 95 1.07 23.60 -6.06
C ILE A 95 2.54 23.36 -5.70
N LEU A 96 3.11 22.27 -6.26
CA LEU A 96 4.55 22.00 -6.29
C LEU A 96 5.04 22.18 -7.72
N ALA A 97 5.70 23.33 -7.99
CA ALA A 97 6.17 23.68 -9.33
C ALA A 97 7.67 23.38 -9.49
N LEU A 98 8.01 22.60 -10.52
CA LEU A 98 9.38 22.19 -10.84
C LEU A 98 9.92 22.95 -12.05
N SER A 99 11.02 23.67 -11.87
CA SER A 99 11.77 24.30 -12.95
C SER A 99 13.21 24.55 -12.53
N ASN A 100 14.19 23.91 -13.15
CA ASN A 100 15.59 24.11 -12.79
C ASN A 100 16.02 25.59 -12.91
N SER A 101 15.66 26.28 -13.97
CA SER A 101 15.93 27.70 -14.13
C SER A 101 15.01 28.63 -13.29
N GLY A 102 13.84 28.12 -12.91
CA GLY A 102 12.78 28.90 -12.26
C GLY A 102 12.17 30.02 -13.11
N SER A 103 12.47 30.06 -14.41
CA SER A 103 12.03 31.08 -15.34
C SER A 103 11.36 30.53 -16.61
N THR A 104 10.92 29.26 -16.56
CA THR A 104 10.17 28.63 -17.66
C THR A 104 8.90 29.45 -17.95
N ALA A 105 8.75 29.97 -19.15
CA ALA A 105 7.70 30.91 -19.50
C ALA A 105 6.29 30.41 -19.22
N GLU A 106 6.01 29.15 -19.53
CA GLU A 106 4.71 28.50 -19.30
C GLU A 106 4.35 28.44 -17.81
N ILE A 107 5.32 28.25 -16.93
CA ILE A 107 5.08 28.23 -15.47
C ILE A 107 4.94 29.67 -14.95
N VAL A 108 5.81 30.59 -15.39
CA VAL A 108 5.78 31.98 -14.96
C VAL A 108 4.44 32.66 -15.33
N THR A 109 3.87 32.31 -16.48
CA THR A 109 2.56 32.80 -16.91
C THR A 109 1.42 32.42 -15.98
N LEU A 110 1.54 31.30 -15.24
CA LEU A 110 0.53 30.84 -14.28
C LEU A 110 0.61 31.58 -12.92
N LEU A 111 1.76 32.16 -12.56
CA LEU A 111 1.99 32.74 -11.24
C LEU A 111 0.95 33.79 -10.82
N PRO A 112 0.56 34.75 -11.69
CA PRO A 112 -0.46 35.75 -11.33
C PRO A 112 -1.82 35.11 -11.03
N LEU A 113 -2.16 34.01 -11.72
CA LEU A 113 -3.42 33.32 -11.52
C LEU A 113 -3.40 32.51 -10.21
N ILE A 114 -2.30 31.80 -9.93
CA ILE A 114 -2.07 31.08 -8.68
C ILE A 114 -2.23 32.03 -7.48
N LYS A 115 -1.56 33.18 -7.56
CA LYS A 115 -1.64 34.21 -6.53
C LYS A 115 -3.07 34.78 -6.37
N ARG A 116 -3.77 35.03 -7.47
CA ARG A 116 -5.16 35.52 -7.44
C ARG A 116 -6.13 34.54 -6.80
N LEU A 117 -5.93 33.24 -7.01
CA LEU A 117 -6.75 32.17 -6.43
C LEU A 117 -6.38 31.89 -4.96
N GLY A 118 -5.27 32.46 -4.46
CA GLY A 118 -4.79 32.22 -3.09
C GLY A 118 -4.31 30.80 -2.85
N ILE A 119 -3.82 30.13 -3.91
CA ILE A 119 -3.30 28.76 -3.82
C ILE A 119 -1.87 28.82 -3.29
N GLN A 120 -1.54 27.96 -2.34
CA GLN A 120 -0.18 27.84 -1.77
C GLN A 120 0.76 27.27 -2.83
N LEU A 121 1.91 27.93 -3.01
CA LEU A 121 2.92 27.56 -4.01
C LEU A 121 4.23 27.18 -3.34
N ILE A 122 4.68 25.96 -3.60
CA ILE A 122 6.02 25.46 -3.30
C ILE A 122 6.77 25.36 -4.62
N SER A 123 7.97 25.93 -4.70
CA SER A 123 8.85 25.77 -5.85
C SER A 123 9.98 24.80 -5.59
N LEU A 124 10.39 24.07 -6.62
CA LEU A 124 11.58 23.24 -6.64
C LEU A 124 12.45 23.73 -7.78
N THR A 125 13.49 24.52 -7.46
CA THR A 125 14.32 25.19 -8.47
C THR A 125 15.81 25.07 -8.15
N GLY A 126 16.64 25.26 -9.19
CA GLY A 126 18.09 25.43 -9.04
C GLY A 126 18.51 26.91 -8.89
N ASN A 127 17.55 27.85 -8.94
CA ASN A 127 17.84 29.27 -8.84
C ASN A 127 16.88 29.95 -7.84
N PRO A 128 17.34 30.25 -6.62
CA PRO A 128 16.53 30.89 -5.58
C PRO A 128 16.11 32.34 -5.91
N ASP A 129 16.80 33.01 -6.84
CA ASP A 129 16.49 34.38 -7.26
C ASP A 129 15.54 34.40 -8.45
N SER A 130 15.07 33.26 -8.92
CA SER A 130 14.17 33.16 -10.08
C SER A 130 12.76 33.67 -9.78
N PRO A 131 12.00 34.09 -10.81
CA PRO A 131 10.61 34.51 -10.66
C PRO A 131 9.73 33.44 -9.95
N LEU A 132 9.94 32.17 -10.24
CA LEU A 132 9.19 31.08 -9.61
C LEU A 132 9.52 30.97 -8.12
N ALA A 133 10.81 30.97 -7.75
CA ALA A 133 11.23 30.89 -6.36
C ALA A 133 10.73 32.06 -5.52
N GLN A 134 10.77 33.27 -6.10
CA GLN A 134 10.30 34.48 -5.41
C GLN A 134 8.79 34.59 -5.29
N ALA A 135 8.04 33.95 -6.16
CA ALA A 135 6.58 33.91 -6.08
C ALA A 135 6.06 32.81 -5.10
N ALA A 136 6.89 31.86 -4.72
CA ALA A 136 6.53 30.75 -3.86
C ALA A 136 6.62 31.12 -2.37
N GLU A 137 5.76 30.53 -1.54
CA GLU A 137 5.86 30.59 -0.07
C GLU A 137 7.11 29.90 0.45
N VAL A 138 7.59 28.89 -0.30
CA VAL A 138 8.79 28.12 0.00
C VAL A 138 9.47 27.69 -1.29
N ASN A 139 10.79 27.87 -1.35
CA ASN A 139 11.62 27.30 -2.42
C ASN A 139 12.48 26.15 -1.87
N LEU A 140 12.34 24.97 -2.47
CA LEU A 140 13.23 23.84 -2.26
C LEU A 140 14.39 23.94 -3.25
N ASP A 141 15.60 24.11 -2.73
CA ASP A 141 16.80 24.35 -3.52
C ASP A 141 17.37 23.03 -4.08
N ALA A 142 17.12 22.80 -5.36
CA ALA A 142 17.60 21.65 -6.12
C ALA A 142 18.76 21.99 -7.06
N ARG A 143 19.53 23.09 -6.78
CA ARG A 143 20.63 23.49 -7.64
C ARG A 143 21.68 22.38 -7.76
N VAL A 144 22.31 22.31 -8.93
CA VAL A 144 23.46 21.46 -9.22
C VAL A 144 24.59 22.30 -9.80
N GLU A 145 25.82 21.89 -9.58
CA GLU A 145 27.00 22.62 -10.08
C GLU A 145 27.08 22.53 -11.63
N GLN A 146 26.75 21.35 -12.17
CA GLN A 146 26.76 21.10 -13.61
C GLN A 146 25.89 19.91 -13.97
N GLU A 147 25.49 19.87 -15.22
CA GLU A 147 24.87 18.68 -15.81
C GLU A 147 25.94 17.61 -16.13
N ALA A 148 25.59 16.33 -16.04
CA ALA A 148 26.50 15.25 -16.43
C ALA A 148 26.73 15.19 -17.97
N CYS A 149 25.89 15.84 -18.74
CA CYS A 149 26.08 16.05 -20.15
C CYS A 149 27.34 16.87 -20.43
N PRO A 150 28.28 16.39 -21.27
CA PRO A 150 29.53 17.12 -21.57
C PRO A 150 29.32 18.52 -22.14
N LEU A 151 28.17 18.77 -22.75
CA LEU A 151 27.78 20.07 -23.30
C LEU A 151 27.07 20.96 -22.25
N ASN A 152 26.82 20.44 -21.05
CA ASN A 152 26.04 21.09 -20.01
C ASN A 152 24.64 21.55 -20.45
N LEU A 153 24.03 20.88 -21.43
CA LEU A 153 22.74 21.24 -22.04
C LEU A 153 21.61 20.26 -21.70
N ALA A 154 21.89 18.96 -21.71
CA ALA A 154 20.87 17.98 -21.43
C ALA A 154 20.64 17.86 -19.91
N PRO A 155 19.42 18.06 -19.42
CA PRO A 155 19.09 17.87 -18.02
C PRO A 155 19.35 16.41 -17.56
N THR A 156 20.24 16.23 -16.63
CA THR A 156 20.69 14.96 -16.04
C THR A 156 20.82 15.11 -14.52
N SER A 157 21.91 15.68 -14.05
CA SER A 157 22.12 15.96 -12.61
C SER A 157 20.96 16.75 -12.00
N SER A 158 20.46 17.79 -12.69
CA SER A 158 19.34 18.59 -12.21
C SER A 158 18.03 17.79 -12.10
N THR A 159 17.77 16.88 -13.05
CA THR A 159 16.56 16.03 -13.00
C THR A 159 16.68 14.95 -11.93
N THR A 160 17.88 14.40 -11.73
CA THR A 160 18.16 13.41 -10.67
C THR A 160 18.02 14.07 -9.28
N ALA A 161 18.59 15.26 -9.08
CA ALA A 161 18.43 16.02 -7.83
C ALA A 161 16.96 16.32 -7.53
N ALA A 162 16.20 16.81 -8.54
CA ALA A 162 14.78 17.11 -8.38
C ALA A 162 13.97 15.86 -8.02
N LEU A 163 14.26 14.72 -8.64
CA LEU A 163 13.63 13.44 -8.34
C LEU A 163 13.87 13.01 -6.91
N VAL A 164 15.13 12.99 -6.48
CA VAL A 164 15.51 12.54 -5.13
C VAL A 164 14.93 13.46 -4.05
N LEU A 165 14.93 14.79 -4.28
CA LEU A 165 14.33 15.75 -3.35
C LEU A 165 12.80 15.57 -3.26
N GLY A 166 12.15 15.28 -4.40
CA GLY A 166 10.72 14.96 -4.42
C GLY A 166 10.39 13.65 -3.70
N ASP A 167 11.24 12.63 -3.81
CA ASP A 167 11.09 11.39 -3.05
C ASP A 167 11.31 11.60 -1.56
N ALA A 168 12.31 12.40 -1.17
CA ALA A 168 12.52 12.78 0.22
C ALA A 168 11.30 13.48 0.81
N LEU A 169 10.67 14.40 0.05
CA LEU A 169 9.43 15.06 0.46
C LEU A 169 8.28 14.06 0.64
N ALA A 170 8.10 13.14 -0.31
CA ALA A 170 7.03 12.14 -0.25
C ALA A 170 7.19 11.19 0.95
N ILE A 171 8.41 10.76 1.25
CA ILE A 171 8.70 9.87 2.39
C ILE A 171 8.54 10.60 3.72
N ALA A 172 9.03 11.85 3.83
CA ALA A 172 8.82 12.65 5.05
C ALA A 172 7.32 12.85 5.36
N LEU A 173 6.51 13.08 4.33
CA LEU A 173 5.04 13.19 4.47
C LEU A 173 4.38 11.86 4.84
N LEU A 174 4.84 10.74 4.26
CA LEU A 174 4.39 9.38 4.60
C LEU A 174 4.61 9.10 6.07
N GLU A 175 5.83 9.37 6.58
CA GLU A 175 6.18 9.16 7.99
C GLU A 175 5.37 10.07 8.92
N ALA A 176 5.24 11.35 8.56
CA ALA A 176 4.46 12.32 9.34
C ALA A 176 2.96 11.98 9.42
N ARG A 177 2.40 11.31 8.40
CA ARG A 177 1.03 10.83 8.37
C ARG A 177 0.83 9.49 9.10
N GLY A 178 1.90 8.77 9.45
CA GLY A 178 1.82 7.42 9.99
C GLY A 178 1.27 6.40 8.98
N PHE A 179 1.55 6.60 7.68
CA PHE A 179 1.05 5.77 6.59
C PHE A 179 1.57 4.33 6.73
N SER A 180 0.65 3.38 6.79
CA SER A 180 0.92 1.98 7.09
C SER A 180 1.12 1.13 5.83
N ALA A 181 1.59 -0.12 6.02
CA ALA A 181 1.62 -1.11 4.95
C ALA A 181 0.21 -1.46 4.42
N GLU A 182 -0.81 -1.37 5.27
CA GLU A 182 -2.21 -1.57 4.89
C GLU A 182 -2.69 -0.45 3.95
N ASP A 183 -2.38 0.81 4.28
CA ASP A 183 -2.70 1.96 3.42
C ASP A 183 -2.02 1.86 2.06
N PHE A 184 -0.74 1.39 2.06
CA PHE A 184 -0.01 1.13 0.81
C PHE A 184 -0.68 0.07 -0.05
N ALA A 185 -1.15 -1.00 0.56
CA ALA A 185 -1.84 -2.09 -0.14
C ALA A 185 -3.19 -1.64 -0.73
N PHE A 186 -3.93 -0.79 -0.02
CA PHE A 186 -5.14 -0.13 -0.54
C PHE A 186 -4.83 0.70 -1.80
N SER A 187 -3.70 1.38 -1.82
CA SER A 187 -3.25 2.17 -2.97
C SER A 187 -2.76 1.30 -4.14
N HIS A 188 -2.44 0.01 -3.88
CA HIS A 188 -1.88 -0.92 -4.86
C HIS A 188 -2.64 -2.26 -4.92
N PRO A 189 -3.95 -2.27 -5.24
CA PRO A 189 -4.79 -3.49 -5.16
C PRO A 189 -4.30 -4.63 -6.09
N GLY A 190 -3.64 -4.30 -7.20
CA GLY A 190 -3.04 -5.26 -8.12
C GLY A 190 -1.68 -5.83 -7.70
N GLY A 191 -1.04 -5.26 -6.68
CA GLY A 191 0.22 -5.73 -6.12
C GLY A 191 0.08 -6.99 -5.26
N ALA A 192 1.18 -7.69 -4.98
CA ALA A 192 1.16 -8.89 -4.13
C ALA A 192 0.54 -8.60 -2.75
N LEU A 193 0.91 -7.48 -2.13
CA LEU A 193 0.39 -7.07 -0.81
C LEU A 193 -1.11 -6.71 -0.89
N GLY A 194 -1.55 -5.97 -1.93
CA GLY A 194 -2.97 -5.63 -2.12
C GLY A 194 -3.84 -6.86 -2.33
N ARG A 195 -3.39 -7.83 -3.13
CA ARG A 195 -4.10 -9.11 -3.32
C ARG A 195 -4.27 -9.87 -2.01
N ARG A 196 -3.25 -9.91 -1.15
CA ARG A 196 -3.32 -10.57 0.16
C ARG A 196 -4.36 -9.95 1.08
N LEU A 197 -4.46 -8.62 1.11
CA LEU A 197 -5.43 -7.89 1.94
C LEU A 197 -6.86 -7.97 1.42
N LEU A 198 -7.04 -8.20 0.11
CA LEU A 198 -8.37 -8.33 -0.51
C LEU A 198 -8.81 -9.80 -0.65
N LEU A 199 -7.99 -10.75 -0.18
CA LEU A 199 -8.30 -12.17 -0.25
C LEU A 199 -9.51 -12.48 0.65
N LYS A 200 -10.52 -13.13 0.07
CA LYS A 200 -11.71 -13.56 0.80
C LYS A 200 -11.56 -14.99 1.34
N VAL A 201 -12.36 -15.31 2.32
CA VAL A 201 -12.46 -16.66 2.90
C VAL A 201 -12.75 -17.69 1.81
N GLU A 202 -13.66 -17.42 0.88
CA GLU A 202 -13.99 -18.30 -0.26
C GLU A 202 -12.80 -18.69 -1.14
N ASN A 203 -11.75 -17.85 -1.18
CA ASN A 203 -10.55 -18.10 -1.99
C ASN A 203 -9.53 -19.02 -1.29
N VAL A 204 -9.71 -19.31 0.01
CA VAL A 204 -8.76 -20.07 0.84
C VAL A 204 -9.39 -21.22 1.58
N MET A 205 -10.72 -21.26 1.72
CA MET A 205 -11.42 -22.33 2.43
C MET A 205 -11.43 -23.65 1.65
N HIS A 206 -11.48 -24.73 2.37
CA HIS A 206 -11.83 -26.06 1.84
C HIS A 206 -13.34 -26.19 1.77
N SER A 207 -13.89 -26.71 0.66
CA SER A 207 -15.33 -26.83 0.42
C SER A 207 -15.69 -28.15 -0.25
N GLY A 208 -16.99 -28.44 -0.35
CA GLY A 208 -17.49 -29.66 -0.99
C GLY A 208 -16.91 -30.92 -0.34
N ASP A 209 -16.32 -31.78 -1.15
CA ASP A 209 -15.76 -33.07 -0.67
C ASP A 209 -14.55 -32.89 0.27
N GLU A 210 -13.93 -31.74 0.34
CA GLU A 210 -12.82 -31.48 1.26
C GLU A 210 -13.29 -31.07 2.66
N LEU A 211 -14.55 -30.68 2.83
CA LEU A 211 -15.12 -30.30 4.12
C LEU A 211 -15.30 -31.54 5.00
N PRO A 212 -14.62 -31.64 6.17
CA PRO A 212 -14.82 -32.72 7.12
C PRO A 212 -16.17 -32.56 7.82
N GLN A 213 -17.12 -33.44 7.53
CA GLN A 213 -18.48 -33.31 8.02
C GLN A 213 -19.07 -34.65 8.45
N VAL A 214 -19.76 -34.67 9.59
CA VAL A 214 -20.52 -35.79 10.08
C VAL A 214 -21.90 -35.36 10.56
N GLN A 215 -22.84 -36.31 10.58
CA GLN A 215 -24.18 -36.11 11.14
C GLN A 215 -24.13 -36.13 12.67
N ARG A 216 -25.02 -35.40 13.29
CA ARG A 216 -25.33 -35.55 14.73
C ARG A 216 -25.72 -36.99 15.06
N GLY A 217 -25.26 -37.50 16.20
CA GLY A 217 -25.46 -38.91 16.59
C GLY A 217 -24.41 -39.87 16.02
N THR A 218 -23.41 -39.40 15.29
CA THR A 218 -22.28 -40.20 14.80
C THR A 218 -21.37 -40.58 15.97
N LEU A 219 -20.78 -41.79 15.94
CA LEU A 219 -19.79 -42.21 16.94
C LEU A 219 -18.50 -41.37 16.81
N LEU A 220 -17.90 -41.03 17.95
CA LEU A 220 -16.68 -40.24 18.00
C LEU A 220 -15.56 -40.82 17.14
N LYS A 221 -15.38 -42.15 17.10
CA LYS A 221 -14.36 -42.81 16.25
C LYS A 221 -14.56 -42.51 14.77
N GLU A 222 -15.81 -42.40 14.29
CA GLU A 222 -16.12 -42.15 12.89
C GLU A 222 -15.84 -40.68 12.55
N ALA A 223 -16.17 -39.77 13.46
CA ALA A 223 -15.82 -38.36 13.34
C ALA A 223 -14.29 -38.13 13.31
N LEU A 224 -13.53 -38.90 14.11
CA LEU A 224 -12.06 -38.86 14.11
C LEU A 224 -11.46 -39.39 12.78
N LEU A 225 -12.07 -40.43 12.19
CA LEU A 225 -11.66 -40.94 10.88
C LEU A 225 -11.91 -39.90 9.80
N GLU A 226 -13.05 -39.22 9.82
CA GLU A 226 -13.35 -38.13 8.89
C GLU A 226 -12.36 -36.96 9.05
N MET A 227 -12.10 -36.50 10.29
CA MET A 227 -11.14 -35.47 10.62
C MET A 227 -9.74 -35.82 10.11
N SER A 228 -9.27 -37.04 10.32
CA SER A 228 -7.96 -37.51 9.85
C SER A 228 -7.90 -37.61 8.34
N ARG A 229 -8.97 -38.06 7.68
CA ARG A 229 -9.03 -38.22 6.23
C ARG A 229 -8.93 -36.85 5.52
N LYS A 230 -9.59 -35.83 6.07
CA LYS A 230 -9.63 -34.48 5.47
C LYS A 230 -8.47 -33.58 5.93
N GLY A 231 -7.83 -33.87 7.06
CA GLY A 231 -6.58 -33.22 7.49
C GLY A 231 -6.70 -31.77 7.96
N LEU A 232 -7.91 -31.25 8.26
CA LEU A 232 -8.11 -29.88 8.71
C LEU A 232 -8.00 -29.69 10.23
N GLY A 233 -7.77 -30.76 11.01
CA GLY A 233 -7.71 -30.73 12.48
C GLY A 233 -9.05 -30.40 13.14
N MET A 234 -10.14 -30.53 12.39
CA MET A 234 -11.51 -30.34 12.87
C MET A 234 -12.51 -31.20 12.10
N THR A 235 -13.71 -31.39 12.66
CA THR A 235 -14.87 -31.98 11.99
C THR A 235 -16.10 -31.13 12.30
N VAL A 236 -16.88 -30.84 11.28
CA VAL A 236 -18.15 -30.13 11.39
C VAL A 236 -19.24 -31.15 11.70
N VAL A 237 -20.09 -30.83 12.68
CA VAL A 237 -21.27 -31.65 13.02
C VAL A 237 -22.52 -30.92 12.54
N VAL A 238 -23.36 -31.61 11.77
CA VAL A 238 -24.58 -31.04 11.21
C VAL A 238 -25.84 -31.72 11.73
N GLU A 239 -26.90 -30.97 11.80
CA GLU A 239 -28.26 -31.47 12.04
C GLU A 239 -28.77 -32.22 10.79
N ARG A 240 -29.91 -32.93 10.92
CA ARG A 240 -30.53 -33.69 9.82
C ARG A 240 -30.98 -32.79 8.66
N ASP A 241 -31.27 -31.53 8.92
CA ASP A 241 -31.61 -30.53 7.91
C ASP A 241 -30.41 -29.86 7.25
N GLY A 242 -29.19 -30.23 7.69
CA GLY A 242 -27.92 -29.75 7.17
C GLY A 242 -27.40 -28.47 7.83
N THR A 243 -28.09 -27.92 8.85
CA THR A 243 -27.60 -26.75 9.60
C THR A 243 -26.48 -27.14 10.57
N LEU A 244 -25.64 -26.17 10.94
CA LEU A 244 -24.52 -26.38 11.85
C LEU A 244 -24.99 -26.70 13.26
N ALA A 245 -24.68 -27.91 13.76
CA ALA A 245 -24.92 -28.32 15.14
C ALA A 245 -23.74 -27.98 16.07
N GLY A 246 -22.51 -28.14 15.58
CA GLY A 246 -21.30 -27.89 16.34
C GLY A 246 -20.03 -28.23 15.59
N VAL A 247 -18.91 -28.12 16.29
CA VAL A 247 -17.58 -28.48 15.77
C VAL A 247 -16.83 -29.32 16.76
N PHE A 248 -15.98 -30.21 16.27
CA PHE A 248 -15.06 -31.02 17.07
C PHE A 248 -13.65 -30.83 16.54
N THR A 249 -12.71 -30.51 17.40
CA THR A 249 -11.34 -30.14 17.04
C THR A 249 -10.31 -31.03 17.76
N ASP A 250 -9.02 -30.95 17.36
CA ASP A 250 -7.90 -31.56 18.09
C ASP A 250 -7.86 -31.17 19.56
N GLY A 251 -8.28 -29.93 19.88
CA GLY A 251 -8.39 -29.44 21.26
C GLY A 251 -9.49 -30.18 22.04
N ASP A 252 -10.63 -30.44 21.38
CA ASP A 252 -11.74 -31.21 21.99
C ASP A 252 -11.33 -32.68 22.21
N LEU A 253 -10.60 -33.26 21.25
CA LEU A 253 -10.06 -34.61 21.39
C LEU A 253 -9.15 -34.72 22.62
N ARG A 254 -8.20 -33.79 22.81
CA ARG A 254 -7.33 -33.80 23.99
C ARG A 254 -8.13 -33.73 25.29
N ARG A 255 -9.12 -32.83 25.37
CA ARG A 255 -10.00 -32.71 26.53
C ARG A 255 -10.84 -33.99 26.79
N SER A 256 -11.26 -34.66 25.73
CA SER A 256 -12.00 -35.91 25.80
C SER A 256 -11.14 -37.05 26.35
N LEU A 257 -9.88 -37.14 25.92
CA LEU A 257 -8.92 -38.13 26.42
C LEU A 257 -8.60 -37.89 27.92
N ASP A 258 -8.45 -36.64 28.36
CA ASP A 258 -8.23 -36.29 29.78
C ASP A 258 -9.41 -36.72 30.66
N ARG A 259 -10.63 -36.84 30.10
CA ARG A 259 -11.84 -37.31 30.79
C ARG A 259 -12.03 -38.82 30.70
N ASN A 260 -11.08 -39.56 30.14
CA ASN A 260 -11.16 -41.01 29.90
C ASN A 260 -12.39 -41.45 29.10
N ILE A 261 -12.79 -40.66 28.09
CA ILE A 261 -13.95 -40.93 27.23
C ILE A 261 -13.58 -42.07 26.27
N ASP A 262 -14.46 -43.10 26.16
CA ASP A 262 -14.30 -44.19 25.20
C ASP A 262 -14.78 -43.76 23.82
N VAL A 263 -13.84 -43.58 22.89
CA VAL A 263 -14.11 -43.18 21.51
C VAL A 263 -15.00 -44.13 20.72
N HIS A 264 -15.10 -45.39 21.15
CA HIS A 264 -15.88 -46.41 20.47
C HIS A 264 -17.38 -46.38 20.81
N THR A 265 -17.74 -45.80 21.94
CA THR A 265 -19.12 -45.79 22.45
C THR A 265 -19.70 -44.39 22.61
N THR A 266 -18.87 -43.36 22.68
CA THR A 266 -19.28 -41.95 22.85
C THR A 266 -19.81 -41.38 21.54
N LEU A 267 -20.91 -40.65 21.60
CA LEU A 267 -21.43 -39.88 20.48
C LEU A 267 -20.69 -38.55 20.36
N ILE A 268 -20.56 -38.05 19.12
CA ILE A 268 -19.93 -36.74 18.86
C ILE A 268 -20.64 -35.60 19.59
N ASP A 269 -21.94 -35.73 19.79
CA ASP A 269 -22.80 -34.74 20.50
C ASP A 269 -22.35 -34.49 21.94
N ASP A 270 -21.79 -35.50 22.61
CA ASP A 270 -21.38 -35.42 24.02
C ASP A 270 -20.07 -34.67 24.22
N VAL A 271 -19.31 -34.45 23.13
CA VAL A 271 -17.93 -33.90 23.17
C VAL A 271 -17.69 -32.72 22.24
N MET A 272 -18.59 -32.45 21.29
CA MET A 272 -18.48 -31.34 20.38
C MET A 272 -18.64 -29.98 21.08
N THR A 273 -18.06 -28.94 20.53
CA THR A 273 -18.32 -27.55 20.91
C THR A 273 -19.53 -27.03 20.15
N VAL A 274 -20.62 -26.74 20.90
CA VAL A 274 -21.83 -26.11 20.36
C VAL A 274 -21.60 -24.60 20.28
N HIS A 275 -22.18 -23.93 19.27
CA HIS A 275 -22.03 -22.47 19.06
C HIS A 275 -20.57 -22.02 18.85
N GLY A 276 -19.78 -22.81 18.12
CA GLY A 276 -18.46 -22.43 17.65
C GLY A 276 -18.49 -21.13 16.85
N LYS A 277 -17.33 -20.44 16.80
CA LYS A 277 -17.19 -19.25 15.92
C LYS A 277 -17.23 -19.70 14.46
N THR A 278 -17.88 -18.89 13.63
CA THR A 278 -18.03 -19.11 12.19
C THR A 278 -17.53 -17.92 11.39
N ALA A 279 -17.24 -18.14 10.12
CA ALA A 279 -16.99 -17.10 9.12
C ALA A 279 -18.05 -17.17 8.01
N ARG A 280 -18.07 -16.15 7.15
CA ARG A 280 -18.82 -16.11 5.90
C ARG A 280 -17.86 -16.17 4.72
N ALA A 281 -18.30 -16.73 3.61
CA ALA A 281 -17.46 -16.90 2.42
C ALA A 281 -16.95 -15.55 1.83
N GLU A 282 -17.78 -14.51 1.88
CA GLU A 282 -17.48 -13.16 1.43
C GLU A 282 -16.60 -12.34 2.38
N MET A 283 -16.40 -12.78 3.62
CA MET A 283 -15.54 -12.13 4.62
C MET A 283 -14.09 -12.10 4.12
N LEU A 284 -13.34 -11.05 4.47
CA LEU A 284 -11.90 -11.02 4.20
C LEU A 284 -11.17 -12.10 5.02
N ALA A 285 -10.18 -12.73 4.40
CA ALA A 285 -9.34 -13.73 5.07
C ALA A 285 -8.62 -13.15 6.30
N ALA A 286 -8.25 -11.87 6.27
CA ALA A 286 -7.68 -11.14 7.40
C ALA A 286 -8.68 -10.98 8.57
N GLU A 287 -9.96 -10.80 8.29
CA GLU A 287 -11.00 -10.75 9.33
C GLU A 287 -11.20 -12.13 9.98
N ALA A 288 -11.18 -13.20 9.16
CA ALA A 288 -11.23 -14.58 9.67
C ALA A 288 -10.02 -14.89 10.57
N LEU A 289 -8.81 -14.46 10.16
CA LEU A 289 -7.61 -14.55 10.98
C LEU A 289 -7.79 -13.87 12.35
N LYS A 290 -8.29 -12.65 12.36
CA LYS A 290 -8.56 -11.92 13.61
C LYS A 290 -9.54 -12.65 14.52
N ILE A 291 -10.62 -13.24 13.99
CA ILE A 291 -11.54 -14.07 14.77
C ILE A 291 -10.79 -15.24 15.41
N MET A 292 -9.91 -15.90 14.64
CA MET A 292 -9.14 -17.04 15.14
C MET A 292 -8.17 -16.62 16.26
N GLU A 293 -7.48 -15.50 16.12
CA GLU A 293 -6.56 -14.94 17.13
C GLU A 293 -7.30 -14.52 18.41
N ASP A 294 -8.36 -13.72 18.28
CA ASP A 294 -9.13 -13.18 19.39
C ASP A 294 -9.75 -14.30 20.25
N HIS A 295 -10.13 -15.41 19.61
CA HIS A 295 -10.74 -16.57 20.28
C HIS A 295 -9.77 -17.72 20.53
N LYS A 296 -8.49 -17.61 20.11
CA LYS A 296 -7.43 -18.62 20.26
C LYS A 296 -7.85 -19.98 19.69
N ILE A 297 -8.44 -19.97 18.49
CA ILE A 297 -8.91 -21.16 17.79
C ILE A 297 -8.08 -21.37 16.51
N GLY A 298 -7.79 -22.63 16.18
CA GLY A 298 -6.93 -23.00 15.05
C GLY A 298 -7.67 -23.23 13.74
N ALA A 299 -9.01 -23.28 13.77
CA ALA A 299 -9.84 -23.51 12.59
C ALA A 299 -11.21 -22.82 12.73
N LEU A 300 -11.84 -22.50 11.59
CA LEU A 300 -13.17 -21.87 11.49
C LEU A 300 -14.03 -22.64 10.49
N VAL A 301 -15.29 -22.83 10.83
CA VAL A 301 -16.34 -23.24 9.89
C VAL A 301 -16.84 -22.02 9.14
N VAL A 302 -17.01 -22.16 7.84
CA VAL A 302 -17.66 -21.17 6.98
C VAL A 302 -19.10 -21.61 6.77
N VAL A 303 -20.04 -20.71 7.02
CA VAL A 303 -21.47 -20.99 6.89
C VAL A 303 -22.13 -20.03 5.90
N ASP A 304 -23.20 -20.52 5.25
CA ASP A 304 -24.04 -19.70 4.39
C ASP A 304 -25.14 -18.93 5.18
N GLN A 305 -26.03 -18.24 4.48
CA GLN A 305 -27.08 -17.42 5.08
C GLN A 305 -28.10 -18.23 5.90
N ASP A 306 -28.22 -19.53 5.65
CA ASP A 306 -29.10 -20.47 6.33
C ASP A 306 -28.39 -21.25 7.46
N ASP A 307 -27.19 -20.78 7.89
CA ASP A 307 -26.29 -21.43 8.86
C ASP A 307 -25.88 -22.85 8.49
N ARG A 308 -25.83 -23.17 7.19
CA ARG A 308 -25.31 -24.42 6.68
C ARG A 308 -23.82 -24.33 6.42
N PRO A 309 -23.03 -25.31 6.81
CA PRO A 309 -21.61 -25.33 6.50
C PRO A 309 -21.35 -25.37 5.00
N SER A 310 -20.68 -24.36 4.47
CA SER A 310 -20.26 -24.24 3.07
C SER A 310 -18.77 -24.47 2.88
N GLY A 311 -17.98 -24.43 3.97
CA GLY A 311 -16.54 -24.67 3.96
C GLY A 311 -15.94 -24.65 5.35
N ALA A 312 -14.61 -24.85 5.40
CA ALA A 312 -13.80 -24.69 6.59
C ALA A 312 -12.40 -24.25 6.21
N LEU A 313 -11.71 -23.57 7.12
CA LEU A 313 -10.31 -23.17 6.96
C LEU A 313 -9.58 -23.27 8.29
N ASN A 314 -8.27 -23.43 8.21
CA ASN A 314 -7.40 -23.42 9.38
C ASN A 314 -6.28 -22.37 9.25
N MET A 315 -5.46 -22.20 10.31
CA MET A 315 -4.35 -21.25 10.33
C MET A 315 -3.31 -21.52 9.23
N HIS A 316 -3.10 -22.78 8.81
CA HIS A 316 -2.16 -23.13 7.74
C HIS A 316 -2.63 -22.65 6.37
N ASP A 317 -3.94 -22.65 6.12
CA ASP A 317 -4.51 -22.15 4.88
C ASP A 317 -4.26 -20.65 4.75
N LEU A 318 -4.48 -19.89 5.82
CA LEU A 318 -4.20 -18.46 5.89
C LEU A 318 -2.70 -18.16 5.74
N LEU A 319 -1.83 -18.96 6.35
CA LEU A 319 -0.38 -18.85 6.22
C LEU A 319 0.08 -19.12 4.78
N ARG A 320 -0.41 -20.18 4.14
CA ARG A 320 -0.10 -20.50 2.73
C ARG A 320 -0.59 -19.42 1.77
N ALA A 321 -1.75 -18.86 2.03
CA ALA A 321 -2.30 -17.75 1.27
C ALA A 321 -1.56 -16.42 1.52
N GLY A 322 -0.67 -16.41 2.51
CA GLY A 322 0.14 -15.26 2.87
C GLY A 322 -0.65 -14.15 3.56
N VAL A 323 -1.74 -14.47 4.25
CA VAL A 323 -2.53 -13.52 5.05
C VAL A 323 -1.81 -13.14 6.35
N MET A 324 -0.92 -14.02 6.79
CA MET A 324 -0.06 -13.81 7.96
C MET A 324 1.33 -13.36 7.53
#